data_45ac8a39c49089c42b17a8f408bcfc60
#
_entry.id   45ac8a39c49089c42b17a8f408bcfc60
#
_cell.length_a   1.000
_cell.length_b   1.000
_cell.length_c   1.000
_cell.angle_alpha   90.00
_cell.angle_beta   90.00
_cell.angle_gamma   90.00
#
_symmetry.space_group_name_H-M   'P 1'
#
loop_
_entity.id
_entity.type
_entity.pdbx_description
1 polymer ?
#
loop_
_entity_poly.entity_id
_entity_poly.type
_entity_poly.pdbx_seq_one_letter_code
_entity_poly.pdbx_strand_id
1 'polypeptide(L)'
;MNPTPTKEEAAAEKSATSHRPGSLALLRAAAGLAVTLALGGILVLTLTHGDAGGSAAPAASTEPGITANAATLLQLDNLPAPHDSAPDFRLTDQNGTPVSLSQYRGKAVVLSFNDDRCEDLCTLLAQDVATADHDLGAAAGQVVFLSINANPFHTAPADVNDWTDSHGLAGDPNWVFATGSPAQLKDTAAKYGVPVTADPKTQEVVHGSELFFIDPAGKEAAMGQFGTESANTAPFAHTMAQMAVDLLPQASRISVGGPQPSAPLSDSSAELNSPAPGFALPLLTDASTTVPLASTKGKYTVVNFWASTCSACVQELPALEAAHQQLGTAVAFLGVDVADTAQAGESLAGKSGITYPLLTDTGGATAAAYQIPGLPFTAIIGPGGKLLVRHAGTFTKEQLTYIINTLQQNPQ
;
A
#
# COMPACT_ATOMS: atom_id res chain seq x y z
N MET A 1 55.03 35.34 7.82
CA MET A 1 55.12 36.54 6.96
C MET A 1 53.91 36.49 6.04
N ASN A 2 52.92 37.31 6.42
CA ASN A 2 51.76 37.58 5.57
C ASN A 2 52.15 38.68 4.57
N PRO A 3 51.52 38.80 3.44
CA PRO A 3 50.71 39.99 3.28
C PRO A 3 49.31 39.74 2.70
N THR A 4 48.44 40.59 3.18
CA THR A 4 47.05 40.84 3.02
C THR A 4 46.73 41.55 1.67
N PRO A 5 45.44 41.75 1.35
CA PRO A 5 44.90 41.88 0.01
C PRO A 5 44.78 43.32 -0.51
N THR A 6 44.54 43.47 -1.81
CA THR A 6 44.11 44.72 -2.41
C THR A 6 42.69 44.67 -2.92
N LYS A 7 41.96 45.69 -2.49
CA LYS A 7 40.64 46.15 -2.94
C LYS A 7 40.72 46.83 -4.30
N GLU A 8 39.65 46.69 -5.06
CA GLU A 8 39.00 47.76 -5.84
C GLU A 8 37.61 47.26 -6.16
N GLU A 9 36.55 47.71 -5.42
CA GLU A 9 35.73 48.93 -5.60
C GLU A 9 35.18 49.04 -7.02
N ALA A 10 33.89 48.85 -7.18
CA ALA A 10 32.68 49.59 -6.81
C ALA A 10 32.14 50.43 -8.01
N ALA A 11 30.85 50.40 -8.08
CA ALA A 11 29.93 51.41 -8.62
C ALA A 11 29.56 51.41 -10.09
N ALA A 12 28.28 51.25 -10.34
CA ALA A 12 27.32 52.22 -10.91
C ALA A 12 26.02 51.45 -11.22
N GLU A 13 24.95 51.69 -10.57
CA GLU A 13 23.99 52.81 -10.55
C GLU A 13 22.91 52.69 -11.64
N LYS A 14 21.70 52.39 -11.12
CA LYS A 14 20.36 52.86 -11.56
C LYS A 14 20.03 53.12 -13.00
N SER A 15 18.99 52.47 -13.51
CA SER A 15 17.95 53.14 -14.24
C SER A 15 16.58 52.47 -14.02
N ALA A 16 15.72 53.21 -13.36
CA ALA A 16 14.30 52.94 -13.22
C ALA A 16 13.57 53.36 -14.50
N THR A 17 12.76 52.50 -15.09
CA THR A 17 11.66 52.93 -15.97
C THR A 17 10.39 52.21 -15.61
N SER A 18 9.46 53.01 -15.12
CA SER A 18 8.06 52.65 -14.85
C SER A 18 7.33 52.33 -16.17
N HIS A 19 6.64 51.19 -16.17
CA HIS A 19 5.54 50.98 -17.12
C HIS A 19 4.28 50.61 -16.37
N ARG A 20 3.27 51.48 -16.50
CA ARG A 20 1.88 51.30 -16.01
C ARG A 20 1.23 50.09 -16.71
N PRO A 21 0.37 49.30 -16.06
CA PRO A 21 -0.38 48.26 -16.68
C PRO A 21 -1.59 48.82 -17.42
N GLY A 22 -1.67 48.51 -18.72
CA GLY A 22 -2.80 48.80 -19.57
C GLY A 22 -4.01 47.89 -19.23
N SER A 23 -5.14 48.55 -19.25
CA SER A 23 -6.49 48.09 -19.10
C SER A 23 -6.89 46.99 -20.13
N LEU A 24 -6.88 45.73 -19.74
CA LEU A 24 -7.51 44.59 -20.45
C LEU A 24 -8.02 43.47 -19.52
N ALA A 25 -8.52 43.82 -18.36
CA ALA A 25 -9.04 42.86 -17.39
C ALA A 25 -10.51 43.08 -16.98
N LEU A 26 -11.34 43.60 -17.93
CA LEU A 26 -12.75 43.91 -17.63
C LEU A 26 -13.75 43.38 -18.69
N LEU A 27 -13.45 42.24 -19.33
CA LEU A 27 -14.39 41.66 -20.32
C LEU A 27 -14.51 40.13 -20.25
N ARG A 28 -14.31 39.52 -19.09
CA ARG A 28 -14.56 38.07 -18.90
C ARG A 28 -15.39 37.70 -17.65
N ALA A 29 -16.14 38.63 -17.07
CA ALA A 29 -16.99 38.40 -15.91
C ALA A 29 -18.51 38.43 -16.20
N ALA A 30 -18.94 38.35 -17.47
CA ALA A 30 -20.36 38.45 -17.82
C ALA A 30 -20.94 37.22 -18.57
N ALA A 31 -20.23 36.11 -18.65
CA ALA A 31 -20.73 34.88 -19.31
C ALA A 31 -20.94 33.68 -18.39
N GLY A 32 -20.79 33.83 -17.08
CA GLY A 32 -20.87 32.74 -16.09
C GLY A 32 -22.20 32.66 -15.31
N LEU A 33 -23.18 33.49 -15.56
CA LEU A 33 -24.39 33.57 -14.72
C LEU A 33 -25.71 33.20 -15.43
N ALA A 34 -25.66 32.56 -16.59
CA ALA A 34 -26.87 32.21 -17.36
C ALA A 34 -27.11 30.69 -17.54
N VAL A 35 -26.29 29.81 -16.94
CA VAL A 35 -26.47 28.34 -17.09
C VAL A 35 -26.95 27.62 -15.79
N THR A 36 -27.05 28.33 -14.68
CA THR A 36 -27.46 27.73 -13.38
C THR A 36 -28.96 27.85 -13.05
N LEU A 37 -29.82 28.30 -13.96
CA LEU A 37 -31.27 28.41 -13.72
C LEU A 37 -32.15 27.51 -14.60
N ALA A 38 -31.56 26.61 -15.41
CA ALA A 38 -32.34 25.69 -16.26
C ALA A 38 -32.34 24.22 -15.81
N LEU A 39 -31.69 23.86 -14.68
CA LEU A 39 -31.66 22.49 -14.13
C LEU A 39 -32.32 22.34 -12.74
N GLY A 40 -33.04 23.37 -12.27
CA GLY A 40 -33.76 23.37 -10.99
C GLY A 40 -35.24 22.99 -11.06
N GLY A 41 -35.74 22.48 -12.19
CA GLY A 41 -37.21 22.36 -12.41
C GLY A 41 -37.77 20.94 -12.58
N ILE A 42 -36.97 19.87 -12.44
CA ILE A 42 -37.50 18.49 -12.58
C ILE A 42 -36.95 17.60 -11.44
N LEU A 43 -37.24 17.97 -10.19
CA LEU A 43 -37.02 17.05 -9.07
C LEU A 43 -37.99 17.35 -7.90
N VAL A 44 -39.26 17.43 -8.21
CA VAL A 44 -40.32 17.32 -7.16
C VAL A 44 -41.54 16.66 -7.81
N LEU A 45 -41.55 15.34 -7.88
CA LEU A 45 -42.78 14.52 -7.95
C LEU A 45 -42.44 13.01 -8.08
N THR A 46 -41.78 12.42 -7.09
CA THR A 46 -41.97 10.99 -6.77
C THR A 46 -41.46 10.70 -5.33
N LEU A 47 -42.16 11.24 -4.36
CA LEU A 47 -41.99 10.79 -2.97
C LEU A 47 -43.37 10.46 -2.43
N THR A 48 -43.90 9.31 -2.77
CA THR A 48 -44.82 8.54 -1.93
C THR A 48 -44.84 7.12 -2.50
N HIS A 49 -44.12 6.21 -1.94
CA HIS A 49 -44.55 4.89 -1.51
C HIS A 49 -43.37 4.27 -0.75
N GLY A 50 -43.62 4.00 0.52
CA GLY A 50 -42.64 3.38 1.37
C GLY A 50 -42.46 1.90 0.98
N ASP A 51 -41.23 1.48 1.07
CA ASP A 51 -40.91 0.12 1.50
C ASP A 51 -39.58 0.19 2.26
N ALA A 52 -39.62 -0.34 3.46
CA ALA A 52 -38.48 -0.49 4.32
C ALA A 52 -37.56 -1.58 3.74
N GLY A 53 -36.69 -1.18 2.83
CA GLY A 53 -35.60 -1.99 2.34
C GLY A 53 -34.31 -1.40 2.92
N GLY A 54 -33.65 -2.13 3.80
CA GLY A 54 -32.34 -1.76 4.31
C GLY A 54 -31.39 -1.43 3.14
N SER A 55 -30.81 -0.24 3.17
CA SER A 55 -29.77 0.17 2.23
C SER A 55 -28.55 -0.68 2.54
N ALA A 56 -28.39 -1.79 1.83
CA ALA A 56 -27.12 -2.48 1.78
C ALA A 56 -26.10 -1.49 1.20
N ALA A 57 -24.99 -1.28 1.91
CA ALA A 57 -23.81 -0.64 1.34
C ALA A 57 -23.52 -1.31 0.01
N PRO A 58 -23.02 -0.57 -1.02
CA PRO A 58 -22.64 -1.19 -2.26
C PRO A 58 -21.62 -2.28 -1.93
N ALA A 59 -21.99 -3.54 -2.15
CA ALA A 59 -21.06 -4.64 -2.08
C ALA A 59 -19.89 -4.29 -3.00
N ALA A 60 -18.68 -4.32 -2.48
CA ALA A 60 -17.50 -4.24 -3.31
C ALA A 60 -17.72 -5.22 -4.45
N SER A 61 -17.68 -4.73 -5.70
CA SER A 61 -17.89 -5.55 -6.87
C SER A 61 -16.70 -6.48 -6.97
N THR A 62 -16.83 -7.68 -6.40
CA THR A 62 -15.86 -8.75 -6.56
C THR A 62 -15.97 -9.27 -7.99
N GLU A 63 -14.86 -9.32 -8.70
CA GLU A 63 -14.76 -10.05 -9.95
C GLU A 63 -15.25 -11.49 -9.73
N PRO A 64 -15.91 -12.11 -10.74
CA PRO A 64 -16.42 -13.47 -10.60
C PRO A 64 -15.28 -14.44 -10.21
N GLY A 65 -15.39 -15.08 -9.06
CA GLY A 65 -14.42 -16.06 -8.56
C GLY A 65 -13.67 -15.59 -7.31
N ILE A 66 -13.53 -14.29 -7.08
CA ILE A 66 -12.85 -13.74 -5.89
C ILE A 66 -13.86 -13.48 -4.79
N THR A 67 -13.62 -14.07 -3.61
CA THR A 67 -14.44 -13.78 -2.43
C THR A 67 -14.10 -12.38 -1.88
N ALA A 68 -15.04 -11.75 -1.17
CA ALA A 68 -14.79 -10.46 -0.51
C ALA A 68 -13.59 -10.54 0.46
N ASN A 69 -13.38 -11.69 1.11
CA ASN A 69 -12.23 -11.92 1.99
C ASN A 69 -10.91 -11.95 1.22
N ALA A 70 -10.91 -12.57 0.02
CA ALA A 70 -9.76 -12.62 -0.84
C ALA A 70 -9.39 -11.22 -1.36
N ALA A 71 -10.38 -10.43 -1.79
CA ALA A 71 -10.17 -9.04 -2.17
C ALA A 71 -9.61 -8.20 -1.00
N THR A 72 -10.06 -8.47 0.22
CA THR A 72 -9.54 -7.81 1.42
C THR A 72 -8.09 -8.21 1.71
N LEU A 73 -7.72 -9.49 1.56
CA LEU A 73 -6.34 -9.95 1.77
C LEU A 73 -5.35 -9.28 0.82
N LEU A 74 -5.73 -9.13 -0.45
CA LEU A 74 -4.91 -8.45 -1.44
C LEU A 74 -4.98 -6.92 -1.36
N GLN A 75 -5.87 -6.34 -0.53
CA GLN A 75 -6.25 -4.92 -0.62
C GLN A 75 -6.55 -4.52 -2.07
N LEU A 76 -7.36 -5.34 -2.72
CA LEU A 76 -7.58 -5.25 -4.15
C LEU A 76 -8.43 -4.03 -4.50
N ASP A 77 -7.83 -3.11 -5.25
CA ASP A 77 -8.53 -2.02 -5.92
C ASP A 77 -8.81 -2.44 -7.37
N ASN A 78 -10.07 -2.76 -7.66
CA ASN A 78 -10.50 -2.97 -9.04
C ASN A 78 -10.46 -1.66 -9.80
N LEU A 79 -9.69 -1.61 -10.87
CA LEU A 79 -9.59 -0.43 -11.70
C LEU A 79 -10.85 -0.26 -12.55
N PRO A 80 -11.33 0.98 -12.78
CA PRO A 80 -12.54 1.22 -13.57
C PRO A 80 -12.36 0.81 -15.03
N ALA A 81 -13.33 0.09 -15.58
CA ALA A 81 -13.35 -0.22 -17.01
C ALA A 81 -13.76 1.00 -17.85
N PRO A 82 -13.22 1.19 -19.09
CA PRO A 82 -12.28 0.29 -19.75
C PRO A 82 -10.88 0.41 -19.15
N HIS A 83 -10.25 -0.74 -18.89
CA HIS A 83 -8.92 -0.79 -18.30
C HIS A 83 -7.88 -0.16 -19.22
N ASP A 84 -6.95 0.59 -18.65
CA ASP A 84 -5.82 1.15 -19.36
C ASP A 84 -4.76 0.10 -19.69
N SER A 85 -3.97 0.36 -20.71
CA SER A 85 -2.84 -0.51 -21.03
C SER A 85 -1.75 -0.37 -19.96
N ALA A 86 -1.32 -1.48 -19.39
CA ALA A 86 -0.18 -1.49 -18.47
C ALA A 86 1.07 -0.94 -19.18
N PRO A 87 1.87 -0.10 -18.51
CA PRO A 87 3.08 0.47 -19.09
C PRO A 87 4.07 -0.60 -19.54
N ASP A 88 4.46 -0.58 -20.80
CA ASP A 88 5.51 -1.47 -21.31
C ASP A 88 6.91 -0.98 -20.90
N PHE A 89 7.81 -1.92 -20.75
CA PHE A 89 9.21 -1.68 -20.41
C PHE A 89 10.14 -2.56 -21.24
N ARG A 90 11.44 -2.26 -21.21
CA ARG A 90 12.51 -3.09 -21.79
C ARG A 90 13.61 -3.22 -20.78
N LEU A 91 13.72 -4.40 -20.22
CA LEU A 91 14.68 -4.78 -19.17
C LEU A 91 15.41 -6.06 -19.58
N THR A 92 16.13 -6.65 -18.65
CA THR A 92 16.84 -7.92 -18.81
C THR A 92 16.43 -8.83 -17.64
N ASP A 93 16.12 -10.08 -17.88
CA ASP A 93 15.76 -11.04 -16.84
C ASP A 93 16.97 -11.56 -16.06
N GLN A 94 16.75 -12.37 -15.04
CA GLN A 94 17.76 -13.00 -14.19
C GLN A 94 18.76 -13.88 -14.99
N ASN A 95 18.41 -14.31 -16.19
CA ASN A 95 19.22 -15.14 -17.07
C ASN A 95 20.00 -14.32 -18.12
N GLY A 96 19.90 -12.98 -18.07
CA GLY A 96 20.52 -12.09 -19.05
C GLY A 96 19.75 -11.96 -20.37
N THR A 97 18.50 -12.44 -20.45
CA THR A 97 17.65 -12.37 -21.65
C THR A 97 16.86 -11.07 -21.66
N PRO A 98 16.75 -10.36 -22.79
CA PRO A 98 15.87 -9.21 -22.89
C PRO A 98 14.43 -9.55 -22.60
N VAL A 99 13.76 -8.75 -21.76
CA VAL A 99 12.37 -8.93 -21.32
C VAL A 99 11.56 -7.64 -21.46
N SER A 100 10.29 -7.79 -21.85
CA SER A 100 9.29 -6.70 -21.89
C SER A 100 7.93 -7.24 -21.50
N LEU A 101 7.04 -6.40 -21.00
CA LEU A 101 5.67 -6.81 -20.66
C LEU A 101 4.92 -7.33 -21.90
N SER A 102 5.16 -6.71 -23.07
CA SER A 102 4.50 -7.09 -24.31
C SER A 102 4.78 -8.53 -24.77
N GLN A 103 5.85 -9.18 -24.29
CA GLN A 103 6.15 -10.59 -24.57
C GLN A 103 5.15 -11.56 -23.95
N TYR A 104 4.43 -11.13 -22.91
CA TYR A 104 3.48 -11.95 -22.14
C TYR A 104 2.05 -11.78 -22.60
N ARG A 105 1.81 -11.18 -23.77
CA ARG A 105 0.46 -11.14 -24.36
C ARG A 105 -0.10 -12.55 -24.51
N GLY A 106 -1.35 -12.74 -24.11
CA GLY A 106 -2.00 -14.05 -24.04
C GLY A 106 -1.88 -14.76 -22.69
N LYS A 107 -1.08 -14.22 -21.76
CA LYS A 107 -0.97 -14.69 -20.38
C LYS A 107 -1.47 -13.63 -19.41
N ALA A 108 -1.95 -14.04 -18.25
CA ALA A 108 -2.11 -13.14 -17.11
C ALA A 108 -0.74 -12.88 -16.48
N VAL A 109 -0.49 -11.65 -16.04
CA VAL A 109 0.77 -11.26 -15.39
C VAL A 109 0.46 -10.67 -14.01
N VAL A 110 1.10 -11.20 -12.99
CA VAL A 110 1.19 -10.58 -11.67
C VAL A 110 2.53 -9.89 -11.60
N LEU A 111 2.53 -8.55 -11.62
CA LEU A 111 3.74 -7.76 -11.63
C LEU A 111 3.96 -7.13 -10.25
N SER A 112 5.19 -7.21 -9.76
CA SER A 112 5.63 -6.63 -8.48
C SER A 112 6.95 -5.86 -8.66
N PHE A 113 7.33 -5.12 -7.62
CA PHE A 113 8.65 -4.52 -7.50
C PHE A 113 9.35 -5.12 -6.29
N ASN A 114 10.58 -5.58 -6.46
CA ASN A 114 11.39 -6.22 -5.43
C ASN A 114 12.79 -5.60 -5.36
N ASP A 115 13.37 -5.64 -4.17
CA ASP A 115 14.79 -5.34 -3.96
C ASP A 115 15.56 -6.66 -3.78
N ASP A 116 16.63 -6.85 -4.53
CA ASP A 116 17.51 -8.03 -4.46
C ASP A 116 18.29 -8.15 -3.15
N ARG A 117 18.19 -7.15 -2.25
CA ARG A 117 18.79 -7.13 -0.91
C ARG A 117 17.78 -7.13 0.22
N CYS A 118 16.51 -7.13 -0.11
CA CYS A 118 15.43 -7.16 0.87
C CYS A 118 15.30 -8.56 1.48
N GLU A 119 15.44 -8.65 2.79
CA GLU A 119 15.35 -9.91 3.57
C GLU A 119 14.01 -10.03 4.34
N ASP A 120 13.11 -9.05 4.18
CA ASP A 120 11.81 -9.00 4.85
C ASP A 120 10.64 -9.27 3.88
N LEU A 121 9.89 -8.26 3.48
CA LEU A 121 8.70 -8.41 2.65
C LEU A 121 8.94 -9.11 1.32
N CYS A 122 10.08 -8.87 0.67
CA CYS A 122 10.38 -9.49 -0.61
C CYS A 122 10.61 -11.01 -0.46
N THR A 123 11.17 -11.44 0.67
CA THR A 123 11.30 -12.87 1.00
C THR A 123 9.94 -13.53 1.19
N LEU A 124 8.99 -12.84 1.86
CA LEU A 124 7.62 -13.32 2.01
C LEU A 124 6.90 -13.40 0.67
N LEU A 125 7.06 -12.39 -0.19
CA LEU A 125 6.49 -12.43 -1.54
C LEU A 125 7.05 -13.60 -2.36
N ALA A 126 8.34 -13.93 -2.24
CA ALA A 126 8.91 -15.09 -2.90
C ALA A 126 8.24 -16.40 -2.47
N GLN A 127 7.95 -16.57 -1.17
CA GLN A 127 7.23 -17.71 -0.63
C GLN A 127 5.79 -17.76 -1.15
N ASP A 128 5.12 -16.60 -1.20
CA ASP A 128 3.77 -16.47 -1.73
C ASP A 128 3.73 -16.80 -3.23
N VAL A 129 4.70 -16.33 -4.01
CA VAL A 129 4.82 -16.67 -5.44
C VAL A 129 5.02 -18.16 -5.64
N ALA A 130 5.95 -18.79 -4.91
CA ALA A 130 6.18 -20.23 -5.02
C ALA A 130 4.93 -21.05 -4.67
N THR A 131 4.18 -20.62 -3.64
CA THR A 131 2.92 -21.24 -3.24
C THR A 131 1.83 -21.02 -4.29
N ALA A 132 1.71 -19.79 -4.80
CA ALA A 132 0.74 -19.43 -5.83
C ALA A 132 0.99 -20.20 -7.14
N ASP A 133 2.25 -20.33 -7.57
CA ASP A 133 2.59 -21.11 -8.76
C ASP A 133 2.21 -22.59 -8.61
N HIS A 134 2.50 -23.16 -7.44
CA HIS A 134 2.04 -24.51 -7.13
C HIS A 134 0.51 -24.63 -7.20
N ASP A 135 -0.22 -23.66 -6.67
CA ASP A 135 -1.69 -23.64 -6.63
C ASP A 135 -2.32 -23.46 -8.02
N LEU A 136 -1.62 -22.79 -8.95
CA LEU A 136 -2.06 -22.64 -10.35
C LEU A 136 -2.26 -23.99 -11.04
N GLY A 137 -1.49 -25.02 -10.72
CA GLY A 137 -1.60 -26.34 -11.30
C GLY A 137 -1.62 -26.31 -12.83
N ALA A 138 -2.74 -26.72 -13.45
CA ALA A 138 -2.88 -26.74 -14.91
C ALA A 138 -2.92 -25.33 -15.56
N ALA A 139 -3.17 -24.27 -14.79
CA ALA A 139 -3.13 -22.90 -15.28
C ALA A 139 -1.73 -22.29 -15.30
N ALA A 140 -0.73 -22.91 -14.67
CA ALA A 140 0.62 -22.35 -14.52
C ALA A 140 1.21 -21.82 -15.83
N GLY A 141 1.07 -22.55 -16.92
CA GLY A 141 1.55 -22.12 -18.24
C GLY A 141 0.89 -20.85 -18.81
N GLN A 142 -0.18 -20.36 -18.21
CA GLN A 142 -0.95 -19.19 -18.64
C GLN A 142 -0.77 -17.97 -17.74
N VAL A 143 0.00 -18.09 -16.67
CA VAL A 143 0.29 -17.02 -15.71
C VAL A 143 1.80 -16.75 -15.67
N VAL A 144 2.18 -15.54 -15.37
CA VAL A 144 3.59 -15.13 -15.14
C VAL A 144 3.64 -14.26 -13.90
N PHE A 145 4.51 -14.61 -12.98
CA PHE A 145 4.92 -13.75 -11.86
C PHE A 145 6.17 -12.99 -12.28
N LEU A 146 6.03 -11.69 -12.48
CA LEU A 146 7.09 -10.84 -12.98
C LEU A 146 7.46 -9.80 -11.94
N SER A 147 8.68 -9.84 -11.46
CA SER A 147 9.20 -8.85 -10.54
C SER A 147 10.17 -7.91 -11.25
N ILE A 148 10.14 -6.64 -10.88
CA ILE A 148 11.06 -5.61 -11.38
C ILE A 148 11.96 -5.18 -10.24
N ASN A 149 13.27 -5.20 -10.48
CA ASN A 149 14.23 -4.77 -9.49
C ASN A 149 14.06 -3.28 -9.14
N ALA A 150 13.84 -2.99 -7.88
CA ALA A 150 13.74 -1.63 -7.34
C ALA A 150 15.10 -1.07 -6.91
N ASN A 151 16.14 -1.92 -6.82
CA ASN A 151 17.46 -1.54 -6.32
C ASN A 151 18.34 -0.94 -7.45
N PRO A 152 18.66 0.36 -7.40
CA PRO A 152 19.51 0.99 -8.41
C PRO A 152 21.02 0.73 -8.22
N PHE A 153 21.42 0.11 -7.11
CA PHE A 153 22.82 -0.16 -6.77
C PHE A 153 23.28 -1.54 -7.22
N HIS A 154 22.35 -2.49 -7.31
CA HIS A 154 22.55 -3.89 -7.70
C HIS A 154 21.72 -4.18 -8.96
N THR A 155 22.30 -4.00 -10.13
CA THR A 155 21.55 -3.99 -11.39
C THR A 155 22.02 -5.07 -12.39
N ALA A 156 23.01 -5.89 -12.01
CA ALA A 156 23.42 -6.97 -12.87
C ALA A 156 22.40 -8.13 -12.87
N PRO A 157 22.20 -8.82 -14.01
CA PRO A 157 21.36 -10.01 -14.02
C PRO A 157 21.76 -11.06 -12.97
N ALA A 158 23.06 -11.15 -12.65
CA ALA A 158 23.56 -12.04 -11.61
C ALA A 158 23.01 -11.69 -10.22
N ASP A 159 22.83 -10.41 -9.89
CA ASP A 159 22.30 -10.00 -8.57
C ASP A 159 20.90 -10.54 -8.35
N VAL A 160 20.00 -10.34 -9.33
CA VAL A 160 18.62 -10.84 -9.26
C VAL A 160 18.51 -12.35 -9.46
N ASN A 161 19.50 -12.97 -10.14
CA ASN A 161 19.60 -14.43 -10.21
C ASN A 161 19.98 -15.04 -8.86
N ASP A 162 20.99 -14.50 -8.19
CA ASP A 162 21.42 -14.96 -6.86
C ASP A 162 20.28 -14.86 -5.85
N TRP A 163 19.48 -13.78 -5.92
CA TRP A 163 18.28 -13.63 -5.11
C TRP A 163 17.23 -14.70 -5.45
N THR A 164 16.95 -14.92 -6.73
CA THR A 164 16.01 -15.95 -7.22
C THR A 164 16.39 -17.34 -6.72
N ASP A 165 17.68 -17.70 -6.81
CA ASP A 165 18.21 -18.99 -6.34
C ASP A 165 18.06 -19.14 -4.83
N SER A 166 18.42 -18.10 -4.06
CA SER A 166 18.37 -18.12 -2.60
C SER A 166 16.96 -18.19 -2.04
N HIS A 167 15.94 -17.78 -2.80
CA HIS A 167 14.53 -17.77 -2.40
C HIS A 167 13.71 -18.94 -2.97
N GLY A 168 14.39 -19.92 -3.60
CA GLY A 168 13.75 -21.17 -4.05
C GLY A 168 12.91 -21.03 -5.32
N LEU A 169 13.08 -19.95 -6.07
CA LEU A 169 12.38 -19.68 -7.33
C LEU A 169 13.20 -20.10 -8.56
N ALA A 170 14.40 -20.65 -8.33
CA ALA A 170 15.24 -21.17 -9.39
C ALA A 170 14.56 -22.31 -10.14
N GLY A 171 14.50 -22.17 -11.46
CA GLY A 171 13.85 -23.18 -12.31
C GLY A 171 12.34 -23.13 -12.37
N ASP A 172 11.69 -22.19 -11.68
CA ASP A 172 10.27 -21.89 -11.87
C ASP A 172 10.07 -21.20 -13.24
N PRO A 173 9.37 -21.87 -14.20
CA PRO A 173 9.19 -21.33 -15.55
C PRO A 173 8.27 -20.12 -15.61
N ASN A 174 7.52 -19.86 -14.54
CA ASN A 174 6.57 -18.75 -14.46
C ASN A 174 7.13 -17.54 -13.69
N TRP A 175 8.30 -17.68 -13.09
CA TRP A 175 9.00 -16.60 -12.39
C TRP A 175 9.96 -15.85 -13.29
N VAL A 176 9.90 -14.52 -13.26
CA VAL A 176 10.82 -13.62 -13.96
C VAL A 176 11.21 -12.49 -13.03
N PHE A 177 12.50 -12.30 -12.80
CA PHE A 177 13.02 -11.16 -12.08
C PHE A 177 13.83 -10.27 -13.03
N ALA A 178 13.21 -9.16 -13.42
CA ALA A 178 13.75 -8.24 -14.42
C ALA A 178 14.61 -7.14 -13.78
N THR A 179 15.76 -6.85 -14.37
CA THR A 179 16.65 -5.76 -13.96
C THR A 179 17.09 -4.93 -15.17
N GLY A 180 17.81 -3.84 -14.93
CA GLY A 180 18.29 -2.95 -15.97
C GLY A 180 19.12 -1.81 -15.40
N SER A 181 19.51 -0.84 -16.23
CA SER A 181 20.21 0.33 -15.72
C SER A 181 19.38 1.09 -14.67
N PRO A 182 20.00 1.82 -13.72
CA PRO A 182 19.29 2.61 -12.73
C PRO A 182 18.22 3.55 -13.33
N ALA A 183 18.52 4.10 -14.52
CA ALA A 183 17.59 4.98 -15.23
C ALA A 183 16.36 4.23 -15.75
N GLN A 184 16.54 3.01 -16.27
CA GLN A 184 15.42 2.17 -16.73
C GLN A 184 14.55 1.71 -15.57
N LEU A 185 15.15 1.29 -14.46
CA LEU A 185 14.42 0.87 -13.26
C LEU A 185 13.59 2.02 -12.69
N LYS A 186 14.19 3.20 -12.55
CA LYS A 186 13.49 4.41 -12.09
C LYS A 186 12.34 4.83 -13.03
N ASP A 187 12.57 4.80 -14.35
CA ASP A 187 11.54 5.13 -15.35
C ASP A 187 10.37 4.13 -15.28
N THR A 188 10.67 2.84 -15.11
CA THR A 188 9.66 1.80 -15.01
C THR A 188 8.84 1.95 -13.73
N ALA A 189 9.48 2.11 -12.57
CA ALA A 189 8.78 2.34 -11.31
C ALA A 189 7.88 3.59 -11.38
N ALA A 190 8.37 4.69 -11.95
CA ALA A 190 7.61 5.92 -12.11
C ALA A 190 6.37 5.74 -13.02
N LYS A 191 6.46 4.93 -14.07
CA LYS A 191 5.33 4.63 -14.97
C LYS A 191 4.23 3.83 -14.27
N TYR A 192 4.59 2.95 -13.33
CA TYR A 192 3.65 2.20 -12.52
C TYR A 192 3.23 2.95 -11.24
N GLY A 193 3.73 4.17 -11.03
CA GLY A 193 3.42 4.95 -9.83
C GLY A 193 4.03 4.40 -8.54
N VAL A 194 4.96 3.44 -8.64
CA VAL A 194 5.60 2.82 -7.48
C VAL A 194 6.66 3.76 -6.90
N PRO A 195 6.53 4.17 -5.63
CA PRO A 195 7.54 4.98 -4.98
C PRO A 195 8.81 4.15 -4.74
N VAL A 196 9.96 4.69 -5.13
CA VAL A 196 11.26 4.11 -4.82
C VAL A 196 12.17 5.20 -4.27
N THR A 197 12.69 4.99 -3.07
CA THR A 197 13.68 5.85 -2.43
C THR A 197 14.95 5.04 -2.18
N ALA A 198 16.09 5.56 -2.60
CA ALA A 198 17.39 4.89 -2.46
C ALA A 198 18.40 5.87 -1.87
N ASP A 199 19.05 5.52 -0.76
CA ASP A 199 20.12 6.32 -0.15
C ASP A 199 21.48 5.89 -0.73
N PRO A 200 22.19 6.77 -1.45
CA PRO A 200 23.49 6.42 -2.05
C PRO A 200 24.61 6.21 -1.03
N LYS A 201 24.43 6.56 0.24
CA LYS A 201 25.44 6.39 1.29
C LYS A 201 25.31 5.05 2.00
N THR A 202 24.09 4.67 2.34
CA THR A 202 23.79 3.41 3.01
C THR A 202 23.50 2.29 2.03
N GLN A 203 23.16 2.61 0.79
CA GLN A 203 22.62 1.71 -0.24
C GLN A 203 21.28 1.08 0.16
N GLU A 204 20.60 1.69 1.13
CA GLU A 204 19.28 1.26 1.56
C GLU A 204 18.23 1.69 0.55
N VAL A 205 17.32 0.78 0.23
CA VAL A 205 16.24 0.99 -0.74
C VAL A 205 14.91 0.75 -0.05
N VAL A 206 13.98 1.65 -0.29
CA VAL A 206 12.59 1.52 0.14
C VAL A 206 11.70 1.68 -1.08
N HIS A 207 10.83 0.74 -1.30
CA HIS A 207 9.90 0.75 -2.42
C HIS A 207 8.49 0.36 -1.98
N GLY A 208 7.50 0.67 -2.83
CA GLY A 208 6.12 0.26 -2.61
C GLY A 208 5.93 -1.24 -2.75
N SER A 209 4.86 -1.76 -2.16
CA SER A 209 4.50 -3.18 -2.12
C SER A 209 3.33 -3.52 -3.06
N GLU A 210 3.14 -2.75 -4.11
CA GLU A 210 2.06 -2.92 -5.06
C GLU A 210 2.21 -4.20 -5.88
N LEU A 211 1.07 -4.88 -6.10
CA LEU A 211 0.89 -5.98 -7.04
C LEU A 211 -0.04 -5.52 -8.14
N PHE A 212 0.40 -5.59 -9.38
CA PHE A 212 -0.41 -5.24 -10.54
C PHE A 212 -0.90 -6.50 -11.24
N PHE A 213 -2.20 -6.62 -11.38
CA PHE A 213 -2.84 -7.73 -12.07
C PHE A 213 -3.17 -7.32 -13.50
N ILE A 214 -2.46 -7.90 -14.45
CA ILE A 214 -2.51 -7.52 -15.86
C ILE A 214 -3.11 -8.65 -16.68
N ASP A 215 -4.15 -8.34 -17.45
CA ASP A 215 -4.88 -9.30 -18.25
C ASP A 215 -4.09 -9.76 -19.51
N PRO A 216 -4.51 -10.83 -20.18
CA PRO A 216 -3.86 -11.33 -21.40
C PRO A 216 -3.80 -10.32 -22.57
N ALA A 217 -4.65 -9.31 -22.58
CA ALA A 217 -4.55 -8.19 -23.52
C ALA A 217 -3.52 -7.14 -23.10
N GLY A 218 -2.91 -7.31 -21.92
CA GLY A 218 -1.92 -6.41 -21.33
C GLY A 218 -2.53 -5.15 -20.76
N LYS A 219 -3.73 -5.25 -20.25
CA LYS A 219 -4.42 -4.17 -19.56
C LYS A 219 -4.35 -4.40 -18.06
N GLU A 220 -4.17 -3.33 -17.33
CA GLU A 220 -4.13 -3.32 -15.88
C GLU A 220 -5.55 -3.43 -15.33
N ALA A 221 -5.92 -4.60 -14.83
CA ALA A 221 -7.28 -4.91 -14.39
C ALA A 221 -7.50 -4.60 -12.91
N ALA A 222 -6.48 -4.81 -12.09
CA ALA A 222 -6.54 -4.55 -10.66
C ALA A 222 -5.16 -4.26 -10.10
N MET A 223 -5.14 -3.62 -8.94
CA MET A 223 -3.95 -3.41 -8.12
C MET A 223 -4.22 -3.95 -6.72
N GLY A 224 -3.27 -4.65 -6.16
CA GLY A 224 -3.26 -5.11 -4.78
C GLY A 224 -1.97 -4.72 -4.10
N GLN A 225 -1.79 -5.19 -2.87
CA GLN A 225 -0.56 -4.98 -2.11
C GLN A 225 -0.14 -6.27 -1.43
N PHE A 226 1.16 -6.45 -1.22
CA PHE A 226 1.71 -7.50 -0.36
C PHE A 226 2.35 -6.90 0.89
N GLY A 227 2.43 -7.70 1.95
CA GLY A 227 2.95 -7.23 3.22
C GLY A 227 3.40 -8.40 4.11
N THR A 228 3.52 -8.16 5.42
CA THR A 228 3.87 -9.18 6.40
C THR A 228 2.65 -10.06 6.71
N GLU A 229 2.28 -10.95 5.81
CA GLU A 229 1.15 -11.86 5.95
C GLU A 229 1.51 -13.08 6.81
N SER A 230 2.32 -12.92 7.82
CA SER A 230 2.85 -14.03 8.64
C SER A 230 1.78 -15.00 9.15
N ALA A 231 0.54 -14.53 9.29
CA ALA A 231 -0.58 -15.36 9.75
C ALA A 231 -1.37 -16.03 8.62
N ASN A 232 -1.18 -15.67 7.34
CA ASN A 232 -2.05 -16.10 6.25
C ASN A 232 -1.34 -16.20 4.89
N THR A 233 -0.05 -16.47 4.84
CA THR A 233 0.72 -16.56 3.58
C THR A 233 0.07 -17.51 2.57
N ALA A 234 -0.36 -18.71 2.96
CA ALA A 234 -1.00 -19.63 2.05
C ALA A 234 -2.36 -19.13 1.49
N PRO A 235 -3.28 -18.55 2.28
CA PRO A 235 -4.48 -17.89 1.76
C PRO A 235 -4.19 -16.70 0.86
N PHE A 236 -3.15 -15.91 1.14
CA PHE A 236 -2.74 -14.79 0.30
C PHE A 236 -2.22 -15.29 -1.05
N ALA A 237 -1.30 -16.25 -1.04
CA ALA A 237 -0.77 -16.88 -2.25
C ALA A 237 -1.87 -17.51 -3.11
N HIS A 238 -2.79 -18.26 -2.49
CA HIS A 238 -3.95 -18.83 -3.17
C HIS A 238 -4.83 -17.75 -3.82
N THR A 239 -5.07 -16.64 -3.11
CA THR A 239 -5.87 -15.54 -3.64
C THR A 239 -5.17 -14.85 -4.81
N MET A 240 -3.86 -14.66 -4.74
CA MET A 240 -3.05 -14.10 -5.82
C MET A 240 -3.12 -15.00 -7.08
N ALA A 241 -3.01 -16.31 -6.91
CA ALA A 241 -3.16 -17.28 -7.99
C ALA A 241 -4.58 -17.26 -8.60
N GLN A 242 -5.61 -17.22 -7.75
CA GLN A 242 -7.01 -17.19 -8.20
C GLN A 242 -7.30 -15.91 -8.99
N MET A 243 -6.82 -14.74 -8.51
CA MET A 243 -6.97 -13.48 -9.21
C MET A 243 -6.32 -13.54 -10.60
N ALA A 244 -5.12 -14.09 -10.71
CA ALA A 244 -4.46 -14.24 -12.00
C ALA A 244 -5.25 -15.15 -12.95
N VAL A 245 -5.82 -16.25 -12.47
CA VAL A 245 -6.66 -17.15 -13.27
C VAL A 245 -7.96 -16.49 -13.70
N ASP A 246 -8.57 -15.67 -12.86
CA ASP A 246 -9.83 -14.98 -13.16
C ASP A 246 -9.67 -13.94 -14.27
N LEU A 247 -8.45 -13.46 -14.53
CA LEU A 247 -8.14 -12.60 -15.67
C LEU A 247 -8.05 -13.36 -17.00
N LEU A 248 -7.91 -14.70 -16.97
CA LEU A 248 -7.84 -15.50 -18.18
C LEU A 248 -9.22 -15.57 -18.87
N PRO A 249 -9.26 -15.83 -20.19
CA PRO A 249 -10.52 -16.11 -20.88
C PRO A 249 -11.32 -17.20 -20.17
N GLN A 250 -12.62 -17.06 -20.11
CA GLN A 250 -13.52 -17.98 -19.36
C GLN A 250 -13.28 -19.47 -19.65
N ALA A 251 -12.90 -19.82 -20.88
CA ALA A 251 -12.57 -21.19 -21.25
C ALA A 251 -11.29 -21.73 -20.60
N SER A 252 -10.42 -20.85 -20.11
CA SER A 252 -9.15 -21.20 -19.45
C SER A 252 -9.21 -21.07 -17.93
N ARG A 253 -10.32 -20.58 -17.38
CA ARG A 253 -10.50 -20.43 -15.93
C ARG A 253 -10.72 -21.79 -15.31
N ILE A 254 -9.85 -22.14 -14.38
CA ILE A 254 -9.95 -23.36 -13.57
C ILE A 254 -10.01 -22.96 -12.11
N SER A 255 -10.49 -23.87 -11.27
CA SER A 255 -10.34 -23.69 -9.82
C SER A 255 -8.90 -23.91 -9.44
N VAL A 256 -8.31 -22.95 -8.77
CA VAL A 256 -6.94 -23.01 -8.27
C VAL A 256 -6.88 -23.98 -7.10
N GLY A 257 -5.83 -24.78 -7.01
CA GLY A 257 -5.54 -25.64 -5.85
C GLY A 257 -5.21 -24.80 -4.62
N GLY A 258 -5.05 -25.44 -3.49
CA GLY A 258 -4.64 -24.78 -2.24
C GLY A 258 -5.76 -24.53 -1.24
N PRO A 259 -5.40 -24.07 -0.02
CA PRO A 259 -6.37 -23.79 1.02
C PRO A 259 -7.20 -22.56 0.63
N GLN A 260 -8.47 -22.82 0.33
CA GLN A 260 -9.44 -21.72 0.22
C GLN A 260 -9.36 -20.86 1.49
N PRO A 261 -9.41 -19.52 1.39
CA PRO A 261 -9.58 -18.71 2.56
C PRO A 261 -10.77 -19.24 3.33
N SER A 262 -10.51 -19.93 4.43
CA SER A 262 -11.54 -20.60 5.22
C SER A 262 -12.61 -19.59 5.58
N ALA A 263 -13.86 -20.03 5.50
CA ALA A 263 -15.11 -19.35 5.85
C ALA A 263 -14.99 -17.98 6.52
N PRO A 264 -15.93 -17.04 6.30
CA PRO A 264 -15.82 -15.68 6.80
C PRO A 264 -15.26 -15.72 8.21
N LEU A 265 -14.12 -15.07 8.41
CA LEU A 265 -13.63 -14.76 9.74
C LEU A 265 -14.88 -14.27 10.46
N SER A 266 -15.29 -15.01 11.52
CA SER A 266 -16.54 -14.82 12.25
C SER A 266 -16.98 -13.35 12.25
N ASP A 267 -18.28 -13.09 12.21
CA ASP A 267 -19.00 -11.80 12.12
C ASP A 267 -18.47 -10.57 12.90
N SER A 268 -17.27 -10.65 13.46
CA SER A 268 -16.45 -9.59 14.03
C SER A 268 -15.39 -9.04 13.05
N SER A 269 -15.62 -9.18 11.76
CA SER A 269 -14.73 -8.68 10.73
C SER A 269 -14.50 -7.17 10.86
N ALA A 270 -13.27 -6.74 10.64
CA ALA A 270 -12.86 -5.34 10.69
C ALA A 270 -13.47 -4.50 9.54
N GLU A 271 -14.80 -4.52 9.42
CA GLU A 271 -15.52 -3.72 8.43
C GLU A 271 -15.62 -2.26 8.89
N LEU A 272 -15.52 -1.34 7.94
CA LEU A 272 -15.74 0.08 8.20
C LEU A 272 -17.15 0.31 8.78
N ASN A 273 -17.22 1.20 9.76
CA ASN A 273 -18.42 1.54 10.53
C ASN A 273 -18.98 0.42 11.42
N SER A 274 -18.32 -0.73 11.49
CA SER A 274 -18.61 -1.81 12.44
C SER A 274 -17.78 -1.65 13.73
N PRO A 275 -18.15 -2.32 14.83
CA PRO A 275 -17.31 -2.32 16.03
C PRO A 275 -15.90 -2.80 15.70
N ALA A 276 -14.87 -2.03 16.10
CA ALA A 276 -13.49 -2.44 15.93
C ALA A 276 -13.21 -3.72 16.73
N PRO A 277 -12.42 -4.67 16.20
CA PRO A 277 -12.00 -5.85 16.93
C PRO A 277 -11.34 -5.47 18.26
N GLY A 278 -11.89 -5.97 19.36
CA GLY A 278 -11.36 -5.70 20.70
C GLY A 278 -10.09 -6.49 20.94
N PHE A 279 -9.14 -5.89 21.64
CA PHE A 279 -7.94 -6.56 22.12
C PHE A 279 -7.56 -6.12 23.52
N ALA A 280 -6.72 -6.90 24.18
CA ALA A 280 -6.01 -6.56 25.40
C ALA A 280 -4.61 -7.14 25.28
N LEU A 281 -3.63 -6.28 25.01
CA LEU A 281 -2.26 -6.68 24.69
C LEU A 281 -1.30 -6.21 25.77
N PRO A 282 -0.24 -6.99 26.05
CA PRO A 282 0.84 -6.56 26.94
C PRO A 282 1.55 -5.32 26.41
N LEU A 283 2.02 -4.46 27.30
CA LEU A 283 2.99 -3.43 26.95
C LEU A 283 4.29 -4.09 26.45
N LEU A 284 4.86 -3.54 25.40
CA LEU A 284 6.13 -4.03 24.86
C LEU A 284 7.26 -3.97 25.91
N THR A 285 7.29 -2.94 26.74
CA THR A 285 8.31 -2.72 27.79
C THR A 285 7.98 -3.37 29.12
N ASP A 286 6.76 -3.86 29.33
CA ASP A 286 6.30 -4.52 30.56
C ASP A 286 5.19 -5.51 30.27
N ALA A 287 5.56 -6.75 30.02
CA ALA A 287 4.63 -7.83 29.70
C ALA A 287 3.61 -8.15 30.82
N SER A 288 3.83 -7.64 32.05
CA SER A 288 2.88 -7.79 33.16
C SER A 288 1.72 -6.80 33.10
N THR A 289 1.90 -5.70 32.38
CA THR A 289 0.88 -4.65 32.19
C THR A 289 0.17 -4.86 30.86
N THR A 290 -1.15 -5.06 30.93
CA THR A 290 -1.99 -5.25 29.74
C THR A 290 -2.82 -3.99 29.45
N VAL A 291 -2.84 -3.54 28.20
CA VAL A 291 -3.62 -2.40 27.74
C VAL A 291 -4.77 -2.87 26.86
N PRO A 292 -6.02 -2.75 27.32
CA PRO A 292 -7.18 -3.04 26.47
C PRO A 292 -7.50 -1.87 25.55
N LEU A 293 -7.93 -2.14 24.31
CA LEU A 293 -8.46 -1.11 23.40
C LEU A 293 -9.57 -0.29 24.05
N ALA A 294 -10.41 -0.93 24.88
CA ALA A 294 -11.50 -0.28 25.60
C ALA A 294 -11.04 0.88 26.51
N SER A 295 -9.76 0.93 26.89
CA SER A 295 -9.20 2.06 27.68
C SER A 295 -9.17 3.38 26.93
N THR A 296 -9.29 3.35 25.60
CA THR A 296 -9.30 4.56 24.74
C THR A 296 -10.73 5.03 24.41
N LYS A 297 -11.76 4.36 24.94
CA LYS A 297 -13.17 4.72 24.68
C LYS A 297 -13.45 6.19 24.98
N GLY A 298 -14.20 6.84 24.08
CA GLY A 298 -14.50 8.26 24.17
C GLY A 298 -13.50 9.15 23.43
N LYS A 299 -12.42 8.59 22.89
CA LYS A 299 -11.45 9.30 22.05
C LYS A 299 -11.38 8.68 20.67
N TYR A 300 -10.97 9.46 19.67
CA TYR A 300 -10.43 8.88 18.45
C TYR A 300 -9.14 8.15 18.80
N THR A 301 -8.98 6.95 18.26
CA THR A 301 -7.83 6.09 18.55
C THR A 301 -7.15 5.71 17.25
N VAL A 302 -5.87 6.01 17.16
CA VAL A 302 -4.98 5.52 16.08
C VAL A 302 -4.32 4.25 16.59
N VAL A 303 -4.52 3.14 15.91
CA VAL A 303 -3.85 1.87 16.17
C VAL A 303 -2.94 1.59 14.98
N ASN A 304 -1.64 1.75 15.16
CA ASN A 304 -0.64 1.45 14.14
C ASN A 304 -0.03 0.08 14.41
N PHE A 305 -0.03 -0.78 13.39
CA PHE A 305 0.57 -2.10 13.41
C PHE A 305 1.90 -2.06 12.66
N TRP A 306 2.94 -2.58 13.28
CA TRP A 306 4.31 -2.51 12.79
C TRP A 306 5.14 -3.71 13.25
N ALA A 307 6.33 -3.89 12.69
CA ALA A 307 7.33 -4.83 13.16
C ALA A 307 8.74 -4.23 13.00
N SER A 308 9.71 -4.70 13.77
CA SER A 308 11.09 -4.20 13.69
C SER A 308 11.78 -4.58 12.37
N THR A 309 11.31 -5.62 11.70
CA THR A 309 11.79 -6.09 10.41
C THR A 309 11.20 -5.32 9.23
N CYS A 310 10.17 -4.50 9.45
CA CYS A 310 9.49 -3.72 8.43
C CYS A 310 10.18 -2.37 8.21
N SER A 311 10.95 -2.23 7.15
CA SER A 311 11.69 -1.00 6.83
C SER A 311 10.79 0.23 6.63
N ALA A 312 9.64 0.07 5.97
CA ALA A 312 8.66 1.12 5.79
C ALA A 312 8.06 1.57 7.14
N CYS A 313 7.84 0.63 8.08
CA CYS A 313 7.38 0.96 9.43
C CYS A 313 8.40 1.83 10.17
N VAL A 314 9.69 1.47 10.08
CA VAL A 314 10.79 2.25 10.70
C VAL A 314 10.77 3.71 10.22
N GLN A 315 10.49 3.93 8.94
CA GLN A 315 10.44 5.26 8.35
C GLN A 315 9.17 6.03 8.73
N GLU A 316 8.05 5.34 8.96
CA GLU A 316 6.78 5.95 9.33
C GLU A 316 6.74 6.40 10.81
N LEU A 317 7.33 5.65 11.71
CA LEU A 317 7.23 5.87 13.17
C LEU A 317 7.51 7.31 13.60
N PRO A 318 8.52 8.04 13.08
CA PRO A 318 8.74 9.45 13.43
C PRO A 318 7.58 10.38 12.98
N ALA A 319 6.93 10.08 11.87
CA ALA A 319 5.77 10.86 11.40
C ALA A 319 4.55 10.64 12.29
N LEU A 320 4.32 9.39 12.74
CA LEU A 320 3.26 9.05 13.69
C LEU A 320 3.50 9.72 15.06
N GLU A 321 4.74 9.70 15.56
CA GLU A 321 5.08 10.43 16.79
C GLU A 321 4.84 11.93 16.65
N ALA A 322 5.25 12.54 15.54
CA ALA A 322 5.00 13.95 15.28
C ALA A 322 3.50 14.29 15.21
N ALA A 323 2.68 13.38 14.64
CA ALA A 323 1.23 13.51 14.65
C ALA A 323 0.65 13.36 16.07
N HIS A 324 1.14 12.39 16.85
CA HIS A 324 0.77 12.20 18.24
C HIS A 324 1.02 13.46 19.08
N GLN A 325 2.21 14.04 18.98
CA GLN A 325 2.57 15.28 19.67
C GLN A 325 1.65 16.45 19.27
N GLN A 326 1.32 16.56 17.98
CA GLN A 326 0.45 17.64 17.49
C GLN A 326 -1.01 17.46 17.93
N LEU A 327 -1.55 16.23 17.90
CA LEU A 327 -2.93 15.93 18.26
C LEU A 327 -3.13 15.86 19.78
N GLY A 328 -2.06 15.66 20.52
CA GLY A 328 -2.04 15.66 21.99
C GLY A 328 -2.98 14.61 22.60
N THR A 329 -3.47 14.86 23.80
CA THR A 329 -4.29 13.92 24.57
C THR A 329 -5.72 13.75 24.05
N ALA A 330 -6.13 14.56 23.07
CA ALA A 330 -7.47 14.46 22.45
C ALA A 330 -7.62 13.19 21.60
N VAL A 331 -6.52 12.64 21.11
CA VAL A 331 -6.45 11.41 20.30
C VAL A 331 -5.56 10.40 21.03
N ALA A 332 -6.02 9.17 21.14
CA ALA A 332 -5.21 8.08 21.66
C ALA A 332 -4.38 7.46 20.53
N PHE A 333 -3.14 7.10 20.84
CA PHE A 333 -2.26 6.36 19.95
C PHE A 333 -1.85 5.06 20.62
N LEU A 334 -1.88 3.95 19.88
CA LEU A 334 -1.40 2.64 20.30
C LEU A 334 -0.58 2.06 19.14
N GLY A 335 0.65 1.69 19.40
CA GLY A 335 1.45 0.93 18.44
C GLY A 335 1.36 -0.56 18.80
N VAL A 336 1.16 -1.42 17.83
CA VAL A 336 1.10 -2.87 18.00
C VAL A 336 2.24 -3.50 17.21
N ASP A 337 3.18 -4.08 17.94
CA ASP A 337 4.31 -4.83 17.39
C ASP A 337 3.85 -6.25 17.08
N VAL A 338 3.85 -6.61 15.79
CA VAL A 338 3.23 -7.84 15.28
C VAL A 338 4.27 -8.90 15.01
N ALA A 339 4.07 -10.09 15.60
CA ALA A 339 4.86 -11.29 15.35
C ALA A 339 6.39 -11.11 15.51
N ASP A 340 6.81 -10.11 16.27
CA ASP A 340 8.20 -9.77 16.52
C ASP A 340 8.69 -10.29 17.88
N THR A 341 10.01 -10.23 18.08
CA THR A 341 10.58 -10.47 19.40
C THR A 341 10.54 -9.18 20.23
N ALA A 342 10.18 -9.27 21.51
CA ALA A 342 10.13 -8.10 22.38
C ALA A 342 11.43 -7.29 22.35
N GLN A 343 12.60 -7.96 22.30
CA GLN A 343 13.90 -7.31 22.25
C GLN A 343 14.10 -6.47 20.95
N ALA A 344 13.66 -6.98 19.81
CA ALA A 344 13.78 -6.28 18.54
C ALA A 344 12.84 -5.08 18.48
N GLY A 345 11.58 -5.28 18.90
CA GLY A 345 10.59 -4.20 19.02
C GLY A 345 11.03 -3.08 19.96
N GLU A 346 11.54 -3.43 21.17
CA GLU A 346 12.07 -2.45 22.14
C GLU A 346 13.27 -1.66 21.57
N SER A 347 14.16 -2.35 20.86
CA SER A 347 15.33 -1.69 20.23
C SER A 347 14.91 -0.68 19.18
N LEU A 348 13.91 -0.99 18.37
CA LEU A 348 13.37 -0.06 17.38
C LEU A 348 12.64 1.10 18.06
N ALA A 349 11.74 0.80 19.00
CA ALA A 349 11.00 1.81 19.75
C ALA A 349 11.92 2.85 20.40
N GLY A 350 13.00 2.38 21.04
CA GLY A 350 14.00 3.26 21.66
C GLY A 350 14.74 4.15 20.66
N LYS A 351 14.97 3.68 19.44
CA LYS A 351 15.61 4.48 18.38
C LYS A 351 14.66 5.47 17.73
N SER A 352 13.38 5.13 17.63
CA SER A 352 12.37 5.94 16.95
C SER A 352 11.82 7.08 17.79
N GLY A 353 12.12 7.12 19.10
CA GLY A 353 11.71 8.20 20.01
C GLY A 353 10.22 8.26 20.29
N ILE A 354 9.48 7.16 20.09
CA ILE A 354 8.04 7.07 20.29
C ILE A 354 7.68 7.21 21.76
N THR A 355 6.64 7.99 22.05
CA THR A 355 6.18 8.28 23.42
C THR A 355 4.79 7.73 23.74
N TYR A 356 4.02 7.30 22.73
CA TYR A 356 2.73 6.62 22.96
C TYR A 356 2.91 5.15 23.31
N PRO A 357 1.91 4.49 23.94
CA PRO A 357 2.00 3.08 24.34
C PRO A 357 2.27 2.15 23.17
N LEU A 358 3.27 1.30 23.32
CA LEU A 358 3.60 0.22 22.40
C LEU A 358 3.23 -1.12 23.04
N LEU A 359 2.53 -1.94 22.30
CA LEU A 359 1.96 -3.22 22.69
C LEU A 359 2.59 -4.34 21.86
N THR A 360 2.54 -5.57 22.33
CA THR A 360 3.05 -6.71 21.57
C THR A 360 1.94 -7.72 21.26
N ASP A 361 1.85 -8.10 19.97
CA ASP A 361 0.97 -9.14 19.44
C ASP A 361 1.82 -10.29 18.87
N THR A 362 2.57 -10.96 19.74
CA THR A 362 3.55 -11.99 19.36
C THR A 362 2.97 -13.15 18.54
N GLY A 363 1.68 -13.42 18.69
CA GLY A 363 0.98 -14.47 17.93
C GLY A 363 0.25 -13.97 16.70
N GLY A 364 0.28 -12.66 16.41
CA GLY A 364 -0.43 -12.06 15.26
C GLY A 364 -1.96 -12.14 15.35
N ALA A 365 -2.52 -12.52 16.48
CA ALA A 365 -3.96 -12.74 16.63
C ALA A 365 -4.77 -11.44 16.47
N THR A 366 -4.25 -10.31 16.97
CA THR A 366 -4.88 -9.01 16.81
C THR A 366 -4.75 -8.53 15.38
N ALA A 367 -3.58 -8.69 14.78
CA ALA A 367 -3.35 -8.38 13.37
C ALA A 367 -4.34 -9.16 12.47
N ALA A 368 -4.51 -10.46 12.73
CA ALA A 368 -5.49 -11.29 12.03
C ALA A 368 -6.94 -10.82 12.24
N ALA A 369 -7.32 -10.44 13.48
CA ALA A 369 -8.66 -9.92 13.76
C ALA A 369 -8.94 -8.60 13.04
N TYR A 370 -7.93 -7.75 12.84
CA TYR A 370 -8.02 -6.54 12.03
C TYR A 370 -7.88 -6.82 10.53
N GLN A 371 -7.68 -8.07 10.12
CA GLN A 371 -7.50 -8.46 8.71
C GLN A 371 -6.43 -7.57 8.03
N ILE A 372 -5.26 -7.48 8.68
CA ILE A 372 -4.17 -6.65 8.20
C ILE A 372 -3.51 -7.37 7.02
N PRO A 373 -3.47 -6.77 5.82
CA PRO A 373 -2.88 -7.42 4.66
C PRO A 373 -1.35 -7.26 4.61
N GLY A 374 -0.81 -6.32 5.39
CA GLY A 374 0.62 -6.04 5.43
C GLY A 374 0.97 -4.92 6.40
N LEU A 375 2.26 -4.66 6.58
CA LEU A 375 2.80 -3.62 7.44
C LEU A 375 3.56 -2.56 6.63
N PRO A 376 3.50 -1.27 7.02
CA PRO A 376 2.71 -0.78 8.15
C PRO A 376 1.22 -0.73 7.84
N PHE A 377 0.42 -0.84 8.88
CA PHE A 377 -1.03 -0.71 8.77
C PHE A 377 -1.57 0.17 9.90
N THR A 378 -2.50 1.07 9.58
CA THR A 378 -3.10 1.94 10.58
C THR A 378 -4.63 1.86 10.55
N ALA A 379 -5.21 1.53 11.70
CA ALA A 379 -6.64 1.61 11.93
C ALA A 379 -6.98 2.89 12.73
N ILE A 380 -8.03 3.60 12.33
CA ILE A 380 -8.58 4.71 13.12
C ILE A 380 -9.96 4.32 13.64
N ILE A 381 -10.10 4.40 14.95
CA ILE A 381 -11.30 4.00 15.68
C ILE A 381 -11.94 5.26 16.25
N GLY A 382 -13.25 5.41 16.04
CA GLY A 382 -14.02 6.53 16.57
C GLY A 382 -14.29 6.42 18.07
N PRO A 383 -14.74 7.50 18.72
CA PRO A 383 -15.04 7.54 20.16
C PRO A 383 -16.07 6.50 20.61
N GLY A 384 -16.96 6.09 19.72
CA GLY A 384 -17.95 5.04 19.92
C GLY A 384 -17.41 3.61 19.81
N GLY A 385 -16.13 3.43 19.45
CA GLY A 385 -15.51 2.13 19.25
C GLY A 385 -15.73 1.54 17.85
N LYS A 386 -16.22 2.33 16.88
CA LYS A 386 -16.36 1.90 15.49
C LYS A 386 -15.05 2.10 14.72
N LEU A 387 -14.73 1.17 13.85
CA LEU A 387 -13.61 1.26 12.92
C LEU A 387 -13.97 2.24 11.78
N LEU A 388 -13.28 3.36 11.69
CA LEU A 388 -13.59 4.43 10.73
C LEU A 388 -12.64 4.47 9.55
N VAL A 389 -11.39 4.08 9.74
CA VAL A 389 -10.37 4.07 8.68
C VAL A 389 -9.55 2.81 8.80
N ARG A 390 -9.24 2.22 7.68
CA ARG A 390 -8.25 1.16 7.47
C ARG A 390 -7.28 1.65 6.40
N HIS A 391 -6.03 1.76 6.75
CA HIS A 391 -5.00 2.24 5.83
C HIS A 391 -3.81 1.31 5.87
N ALA A 392 -3.48 0.74 4.73
CA ALA A 392 -2.23 0.04 4.54
C ALA A 392 -1.21 0.97 3.90
N GLY A 393 0.04 0.75 4.23
CA GLY A 393 1.13 1.65 3.85
C GLY A 393 1.36 2.77 4.87
N THR A 394 2.29 3.64 4.55
CA THR A 394 2.78 4.69 5.45
C THR A 394 1.86 5.91 5.45
N PHE A 395 1.71 6.52 6.61
CA PHE A 395 1.16 7.86 6.74
C PHE A 395 2.25 8.91 6.89
N THR A 396 2.08 10.05 6.22
CA THR A 396 2.76 11.26 6.65
C THR A 396 2.01 11.89 7.84
N LYS A 397 2.72 12.71 8.63
CA LYS A 397 2.12 13.45 9.73
C LYS A 397 0.92 14.29 9.25
N GLU A 398 1.07 14.96 8.11
CA GLU A 398 0.06 15.82 7.49
C GLU A 398 -1.20 15.04 7.08
N GLN A 399 -1.03 13.88 6.46
CA GLN A 399 -2.15 13.01 6.07
C GLN A 399 -2.94 12.54 7.30
N LEU A 400 -2.25 11.99 8.30
CA LEU A 400 -2.91 11.48 9.50
C LEU A 400 -3.63 12.58 10.28
N THR A 401 -2.98 13.74 10.47
CA THR A 401 -3.62 14.88 11.16
C THR A 401 -4.81 15.44 10.38
N TYR A 402 -4.74 15.50 9.05
CA TYR A 402 -5.86 15.90 8.21
C TYR A 402 -7.06 14.97 8.37
N ILE A 403 -6.84 13.65 8.31
CA ILE A 403 -7.90 12.64 8.47
C ILE A 403 -8.57 12.77 9.85
N ILE A 404 -7.79 12.81 10.92
CA ILE A 404 -8.31 12.93 12.28
C ILE A 404 -9.12 14.22 12.45
N ASN A 405 -8.60 15.36 11.99
CA ASN A 405 -9.30 16.64 12.07
C ASN A 405 -10.63 16.62 11.30
N THR A 406 -10.65 15.98 10.12
CA THR A 406 -11.86 15.82 9.31
C THR A 406 -12.90 14.97 10.02
N LEU A 407 -12.49 13.85 10.64
CA LEU A 407 -13.37 12.99 11.43
C LEU A 407 -13.94 13.71 12.67
N GLN A 408 -13.13 14.53 13.33
CA GLN A 408 -13.56 15.32 14.50
C GLN A 408 -14.58 16.41 14.13
N GLN A 409 -14.48 16.99 12.94
CA GLN A 409 -15.42 18.00 12.43
C GLN A 409 -16.73 17.37 11.94
N ASN A 410 -16.71 16.10 11.55
CA ASN A 410 -17.86 15.35 11.04
C ASN A 410 -18.03 14.05 11.86
N PRO A 411 -18.43 14.13 13.14
CA PRO A 411 -18.54 12.94 13.99
C PRO A 411 -19.60 11.99 13.43
N GLN A 412 -19.21 10.70 13.27
CA GLN A 412 -20.02 9.61 12.72
C GLN A 412 -20.87 8.94 13.81
#